data_5da80013d972e9765044d8fab5aa4f6f
#
_entry.id   5da80013d972e9765044d8fab5aa4f6f
#
_cell.length_a   1.000
_cell.length_b   1.000
_cell.length_c   1.000
_cell.angle_alpha   90.00
_cell.angle_beta   90.00
_cell.angle_gamma   90.00
#
_symmetry.space_group_name_H-M   'P 1'
#
loop_
_entity.id
_entity.type
_entity.pdbx_description
1 polymer ?
#
loop_
_entity_poly.entity_id
_entity_poly.type
_entity_poly.pdbx_seq_one_letter_code
_entity_poly.pdbx_strand_id
1 'polypeptide(L)'
;MNPIIMRFRHIAVSLSCLCLAQLLNAQLTHTVTFDRNLLSIDTTVVDRVSYLKIKYLDLWGEGNIGSPELPVHYLRFSVPYNAVDFTVTITEQNTVTEHYTLPVYPVQPVQPIDSADIPFVFPDSVVYNSSRYCPISPVQVVNEGFLDGDNHIVTIAVWPISYAPANGEMMFRNSVTIRLDYTLRNGNTTLASAPTPILWAITRQNSR
;
A
#
# COMPACT_ATOMS: atom_id res chain seq x y z
N MET A 1 -81.73 -30.58 -0.06
CA MET A 1 -80.34 -30.95 0.23
C MET A 1 -79.46 -30.45 -0.92
N ASN A 2 -78.80 -29.35 -0.74
CA ASN A 2 -77.92 -28.72 -1.77
C ASN A 2 -76.47 -29.03 -1.37
N PRO A 3 -75.63 -29.57 -2.24
CA PRO A 3 -74.21 -29.68 -1.98
C PRO A 3 -73.51 -28.37 -2.31
N ILE A 4 -72.80 -27.87 -1.33
CA ILE A 4 -71.91 -26.68 -1.45
C ILE A 4 -70.67 -27.08 -2.25
N ILE A 5 -70.54 -26.50 -3.44
CA ILE A 5 -69.31 -26.67 -4.24
C ILE A 5 -68.27 -25.70 -3.72
N MET A 6 -67.25 -26.24 -3.05
CA MET A 6 -66.11 -25.48 -2.56
C MET A 6 -65.08 -25.29 -3.71
N ARG A 7 -65.00 -24.06 -4.23
CA ARG A 7 -64.00 -23.68 -5.27
C ARG A 7 -62.68 -23.38 -4.59
N PHE A 8 -61.69 -24.27 -4.75
CA PHE A 8 -60.29 -24.02 -4.40
C PHE A 8 -59.70 -23.06 -5.42
N ARG A 9 -59.40 -21.80 -5.01
CA ARG A 9 -58.62 -20.85 -5.77
C ARG A 9 -57.15 -21.23 -5.58
N HIS A 10 -56.49 -21.74 -6.62
CA HIS A 10 -55.05 -21.92 -6.65
C HIS A 10 -54.40 -20.53 -6.70
N ILE A 11 -53.76 -20.14 -5.58
CA ILE A 11 -52.87 -18.98 -5.52
C ILE A 11 -51.55 -19.45 -6.08
N ALA A 12 -51.25 -19.11 -7.32
CA ALA A 12 -49.92 -19.26 -7.90
C ALA A 12 -49.00 -18.21 -7.25
N VAL A 13 -48.18 -18.63 -6.31
CA VAL A 13 -47.09 -17.84 -5.77
C VAL A 13 -46.00 -17.83 -6.83
N SER A 14 -45.95 -16.75 -7.61
CA SER A 14 -44.84 -16.48 -8.51
C SER A 14 -43.60 -16.14 -7.66
N LEU A 15 -42.73 -17.11 -7.48
CA LEU A 15 -41.42 -16.93 -6.84
C LEU A 15 -40.52 -16.20 -7.86
N SER A 16 -40.54 -14.87 -7.81
CA SER A 16 -39.62 -14.04 -8.58
C SER A 16 -38.21 -14.26 -8.03
N CYS A 17 -37.44 -15.09 -8.72
CA CYS A 17 -36.04 -15.32 -8.44
C CYS A 17 -35.29 -14.03 -8.83
N LEU A 18 -35.11 -13.14 -7.86
CA LEU A 18 -34.27 -11.95 -8.00
C LEU A 18 -32.83 -12.45 -8.01
N CYS A 19 -32.27 -12.72 -9.20
CA CYS A 19 -30.84 -12.93 -9.38
C CYS A 19 -30.14 -11.60 -9.05
N LEU A 20 -29.80 -11.39 -7.78
CA LEU A 20 -28.77 -10.41 -7.43
C LEU A 20 -27.47 -10.90 -8.08
N ALA A 21 -27.00 -10.19 -9.09
CA ALA A 21 -25.65 -10.30 -9.58
C ALA A 21 -24.72 -9.91 -8.42
N GLN A 22 -24.26 -10.90 -7.67
CA GLN A 22 -23.22 -10.69 -6.67
C GLN A 22 -21.96 -10.35 -7.45
N LEU A 23 -21.52 -9.09 -7.36
CA LEU A 23 -20.15 -8.73 -7.69
C LEU A 23 -19.25 -9.57 -6.79
N LEU A 24 -18.57 -10.55 -7.34
CA LEU A 24 -17.60 -11.38 -6.63
C LEU A 24 -16.41 -10.47 -6.30
N ASN A 25 -16.47 -9.84 -5.13
CA ASN A 25 -15.33 -9.15 -4.56
C ASN A 25 -14.33 -10.23 -4.10
N ALA A 26 -13.18 -10.26 -4.72
CA ALA A 26 -12.07 -11.09 -4.28
C ALA A 26 -11.18 -10.26 -3.35
N GLN A 27 -10.63 -10.92 -2.33
CA GLN A 27 -9.74 -10.28 -1.37
C GLN A 27 -8.50 -11.13 -1.13
N LEU A 28 -7.38 -10.47 -0.91
CA LEU A 28 -6.12 -11.06 -0.52
C LEU A 28 -5.62 -10.36 0.74
N THR A 29 -5.21 -11.15 1.74
CA THR A 29 -4.62 -10.62 2.98
C THR A 29 -3.17 -11.07 3.08
N HIS A 30 -2.29 -10.15 3.48
CA HIS A 30 -0.86 -10.41 3.65
C HIS A 30 -0.31 -9.62 4.84
N THR A 31 0.53 -10.27 5.66
CA THR A 31 1.20 -9.63 6.79
C THR A 31 2.68 -9.44 6.48
N VAL A 32 3.16 -8.21 6.66
CA VAL A 32 4.57 -7.85 6.58
C VAL A 32 5.06 -7.50 7.97
N THR A 33 6.26 -7.97 8.30
CA THR A 33 6.93 -7.65 9.56
C THR A 33 8.19 -6.84 9.30
N PHE A 34 8.44 -5.86 10.16
CA PHE A 34 9.63 -5.01 10.11
C PHE A 34 10.35 -5.09 11.45
N ASP A 35 11.65 -5.44 11.42
CA ASP A 35 12.47 -5.47 12.62
C ASP A 35 13.01 -4.09 12.94
N ARG A 36 12.60 -3.52 14.09
CA ARG A 36 13.05 -2.20 14.55
C ARG A 36 14.58 -2.10 14.67
N ASN A 37 15.29 -3.20 14.93
CA ASN A 37 16.75 -3.22 15.06
C ASN A 37 17.48 -2.97 13.73
N LEU A 38 16.79 -3.10 12.60
CA LEU A 38 17.33 -2.84 11.25
C LEU A 38 17.13 -1.39 10.80
N LEU A 39 16.48 -0.57 11.63
CA LEU A 39 16.31 0.87 11.41
C LEU A 39 17.56 1.61 11.90
N SER A 40 18.15 2.42 11.03
CA SER A 40 19.20 3.39 11.35
C SER A 40 18.67 4.81 11.17
N ILE A 41 18.94 5.67 12.14
CA ILE A 41 18.61 7.10 12.10
C ILE A 41 19.91 7.87 12.31
N ASP A 42 20.41 8.45 11.24
CA ASP A 42 21.64 9.24 11.20
C ASP A 42 21.30 10.74 11.18
N THR A 43 22.25 11.58 11.60
CA THR A 43 22.12 13.04 11.45
C THR A 43 22.97 13.52 10.28
N THR A 44 22.40 14.35 9.41
CA THR A 44 23.12 15.05 8.35
C THR A 44 22.92 16.56 8.46
N VAL A 45 23.88 17.34 8.00
CA VAL A 45 23.83 18.81 8.05
C VAL A 45 23.87 19.35 6.62
N VAL A 46 22.90 20.20 6.28
CA VAL A 46 22.85 20.93 5.02
C VAL A 46 22.55 22.40 5.35
N ASP A 47 23.36 23.31 4.81
CA ASP A 47 23.22 24.77 5.03
C ASP A 47 23.04 25.15 6.52
N ARG A 48 23.80 24.50 7.40
CA ARG A 48 23.78 24.68 8.87
C ARG A 48 22.50 24.18 9.55
N VAL A 49 21.60 23.49 8.83
CA VAL A 49 20.41 22.86 9.39
C VAL A 49 20.67 21.35 9.52
N SER A 50 20.40 20.81 10.71
CA SER A 50 20.53 19.38 10.98
C SER A 50 19.22 18.66 10.66
N TYR A 51 19.31 17.52 9.99
CA TYR A 51 18.21 16.68 9.58
C TYR A 51 18.45 15.22 10.02
N LEU A 52 17.37 14.50 10.28
CA LEU A 52 17.40 13.03 10.46
C LEU A 52 17.36 12.35 9.10
N LYS A 53 18.32 11.50 8.84
CA LYS A 53 18.34 10.61 7.66
C LYS A 53 17.97 9.20 8.10
N ILE A 54 16.83 8.73 7.61
CA ILE A 54 16.22 7.47 8.02
C ILE A 54 16.58 6.41 6.98
N LYS A 55 17.12 5.28 7.44
CA LYS A 55 17.44 4.14 6.59
C LYS A 55 16.88 2.86 7.21
N TYR A 56 16.30 2.02 6.40
CA TYR A 56 15.85 0.71 6.81
C TYR A 56 16.38 -0.32 5.82
N LEU A 57 17.42 -1.10 6.22
CA LEU A 57 18.13 -1.99 5.30
C LEU A 57 18.56 -1.25 4.02
N ASP A 58 18.23 -1.83 2.88
CA ASP A 58 18.45 -1.30 1.53
C ASP A 58 17.17 -0.69 0.92
N LEU A 59 16.14 -0.41 1.73
CA LEU A 59 14.95 0.29 1.26
C LEU A 59 15.28 1.73 0.92
N TRP A 60 14.76 2.17 -0.22
CA TRP A 60 14.91 3.55 -0.68
C TRP A 60 13.94 4.45 0.06
N GLY A 61 14.39 5.68 0.32
CA GLY A 61 13.53 6.74 0.79
C GLY A 61 12.74 7.32 -0.37
N GLU A 62 11.44 7.42 -0.23
CA GLU A 62 10.55 7.96 -1.26
C GLU A 62 9.55 8.95 -0.68
N GLY A 63 9.03 9.80 -1.57
CA GLY A 63 8.03 10.81 -1.31
C GLY A 63 8.01 11.86 -2.40
N ASN A 64 7.16 12.87 -2.25
CA ASN A 64 7.20 14.05 -3.10
C ASN A 64 8.45 14.88 -2.77
N ILE A 65 9.05 15.53 -3.76
CA ILE A 65 10.20 16.42 -3.57
C ILE A 65 9.87 17.45 -2.48
N GLY A 66 10.75 17.59 -1.49
CA GLY A 66 10.56 18.48 -0.33
C GLY A 66 9.75 17.87 0.81
N SER A 67 9.09 16.72 0.66
CA SER A 67 8.44 15.98 1.77
C SER A 67 9.44 15.11 2.53
N PRO A 68 9.13 14.62 3.75
CA PRO A 68 10.04 13.74 4.50
C PRO A 68 10.44 12.49 3.70
N GLU A 69 11.74 12.22 3.58
CA GLU A 69 12.30 11.03 2.93
C GLU A 69 12.14 9.84 3.86
N LEU A 70 11.22 8.94 3.52
CA LEU A 70 10.88 7.77 4.33
C LEU A 70 11.08 6.48 3.53
N PRO A 71 11.65 5.42 4.16
CA PRO A 71 11.86 4.14 3.49
C PRO A 71 10.52 3.52 3.09
N VAL A 72 10.48 2.92 1.90
CA VAL A 72 9.32 2.24 1.35
C VAL A 72 9.65 0.80 0.99
N HIS A 73 8.74 -0.10 1.29
CA HIS A 73 8.81 -1.52 0.93
C HIS A 73 7.75 -1.82 -0.14
N TYR A 74 8.15 -2.43 -1.25
CA TYR A 74 7.26 -2.79 -2.35
C TYR A 74 6.90 -4.26 -2.31
N LEU A 75 5.59 -4.53 -2.24
CA LEU A 75 5.00 -5.85 -2.38
C LEU A 75 4.40 -6.00 -3.77
N ARG A 76 4.60 -7.17 -4.38
CA ARG A 76 4.00 -7.50 -5.68
C ARG A 76 3.12 -8.72 -5.54
N PHE A 77 1.90 -8.61 -6.04
CA PHE A 77 0.92 -9.68 -6.02
C PHE A 77 0.52 -10.02 -7.45
N SER A 78 0.54 -11.33 -7.76
CA SER A 78 -0.10 -11.83 -8.97
C SER A 78 -1.59 -11.98 -8.69
N VAL A 79 -2.42 -11.40 -9.54
CA VAL A 79 -3.88 -11.43 -9.47
C VAL A 79 -4.45 -11.94 -10.78
N PRO A 80 -5.72 -12.37 -10.84
CA PRO A 80 -6.36 -12.76 -12.08
C PRO A 80 -6.27 -11.67 -13.15
N TYR A 81 -6.09 -12.05 -14.42
CA TYR A 81 -5.92 -11.10 -15.53
C TYR A 81 -7.09 -10.13 -15.70
N ASN A 82 -8.30 -10.54 -15.30
CA ASN A 82 -9.53 -9.74 -15.36
C ASN A 82 -9.84 -8.99 -14.07
N ALA A 83 -8.91 -8.96 -13.10
CA ALA A 83 -9.03 -8.18 -11.87
C ALA A 83 -8.87 -6.68 -12.17
N VAL A 84 -9.71 -5.86 -11.52
CA VAL A 84 -9.76 -4.40 -11.66
C VAL A 84 -10.17 -3.76 -10.33
N ASP A 85 -10.12 -2.42 -10.26
CA ASP A 85 -10.61 -1.63 -9.12
C ASP A 85 -9.92 -2.00 -7.79
N PHE A 86 -8.58 -2.00 -7.81
CA PHE A 86 -7.78 -2.38 -6.66
C PHE A 86 -7.85 -1.35 -5.54
N THR A 87 -8.12 -1.85 -4.33
CA THR A 87 -8.09 -1.05 -3.11
C THR A 87 -7.30 -1.77 -2.04
N VAL A 88 -6.34 -1.08 -1.41
CA VAL A 88 -5.56 -1.62 -0.30
C VAL A 88 -5.90 -0.92 1.00
N THR A 89 -6.08 -1.70 2.06
CA THR A 89 -6.36 -1.22 3.42
C THR A 89 -5.50 -1.94 4.44
N ILE A 90 -5.21 -1.26 5.57
CA ILE A 90 -4.61 -1.92 6.74
C ILE A 90 -5.75 -2.48 7.59
N THR A 91 -5.69 -3.78 7.90
CA THR A 91 -6.64 -4.46 8.79
C THR A 91 -6.11 -4.58 10.21
N GLU A 92 -4.77 -4.76 10.35
CA GLU A 92 -4.09 -4.83 11.63
C GLU A 92 -2.71 -4.19 11.54
N GLN A 93 -2.25 -3.58 12.62
CA GLN A 93 -0.87 -3.10 12.73
C GLN A 93 -0.40 -3.11 14.20
N ASN A 94 0.90 -3.34 14.35
CA ASN A 94 1.60 -3.17 15.63
C ASN A 94 2.58 -2.01 15.48
N THR A 95 2.46 -0.98 16.31
CA THR A 95 3.23 0.26 16.14
C THR A 95 3.92 0.69 17.43
N VAL A 96 5.06 1.37 17.26
CA VAL A 96 5.77 2.09 18.32
C VAL A 96 5.96 3.52 17.85
N THR A 97 5.72 4.49 18.75
CA THR A 97 5.87 5.91 18.46
C THR A 97 6.99 6.51 19.29
N GLU A 98 7.85 7.30 18.63
CA GLU A 98 8.98 8.01 19.23
C GLU A 98 8.94 9.48 18.82
N HIS A 99 9.55 10.38 19.63
CA HIS A 99 9.62 11.81 19.36
C HIS A 99 11.06 12.24 19.06
N TYR A 100 11.21 13.05 18.01
CA TYR A 100 12.47 13.60 17.56
C TYR A 100 12.39 15.12 17.47
N THR A 101 13.45 15.79 17.87
CA THR A 101 13.56 17.26 17.82
C THR A 101 14.05 17.79 16.47
N LEU A 102 14.76 16.95 15.72
CA LEU A 102 15.26 17.30 14.39
C LEU A 102 14.26 16.88 13.33
N PRO A 103 14.07 17.69 12.28
CA PRO A 103 13.23 17.31 11.15
C PRO A 103 13.87 16.18 10.33
N VAL A 104 13.02 15.36 9.70
CA VAL A 104 13.46 14.36 8.74
C VAL A 104 13.99 15.05 7.48
N TYR A 105 15.03 14.50 6.87
CA TYR A 105 15.62 14.98 5.63
C TYR A 105 14.58 14.98 4.50
N PRO A 106 14.49 16.07 3.69
CA PRO A 106 13.51 16.13 2.62
C PRO A 106 13.95 15.32 1.40
N VAL A 107 12.98 14.73 0.71
CA VAL A 107 13.20 14.07 -0.60
C VAL A 107 13.81 15.06 -1.57
N GLN A 108 14.91 14.65 -2.20
CA GLN A 108 15.61 15.43 -3.20
C GLN A 108 15.27 14.95 -4.61
N PRO A 109 15.35 15.83 -5.63
CA PRO A 109 15.25 15.40 -7.02
C PRO A 109 16.40 14.45 -7.37
N VAL A 110 16.14 13.54 -8.31
CA VAL A 110 17.17 12.63 -8.82
C VAL A 110 18.22 13.45 -9.56
N GLN A 111 19.49 13.26 -9.18
CA GLN A 111 20.63 13.89 -9.86
C GLN A 111 20.90 13.17 -11.19
N PRO A 112 20.78 13.81 -12.35
CA PRO A 112 21.22 13.25 -13.62
C PRO A 112 22.74 13.09 -13.64
N ILE A 113 23.25 12.04 -14.27
CA ILE A 113 24.69 11.70 -14.27
C ILE A 113 25.55 12.78 -14.97
N ASP A 114 24.99 13.47 -15.96
CA ASP A 114 25.73 14.41 -16.85
C ASP A 114 25.27 15.87 -16.70
N SER A 115 24.61 16.24 -15.60
CA SER A 115 24.11 17.61 -15.44
C SER A 115 24.77 18.34 -14.26
N ALA A 116 24.68 19.65 -14.28
CA ALA A 116 25.08 20.50 -13.15
C ALA A 116 24.36 20.08 -11.88
N ASP A 117 25.03 20.24 -10.73
CA ASP A 117 24.47 19.96 -9.42
C ASP A 117 23.11 20.65 -9.25
N ILE A 118 22.09 19.85 -8.91
CA ILE A 118 20.77 20.40 -8.59
C ILE A 118 20.85 20.99 -7.18
N PRO A 119 20.42 22.25 -6.99
CA PRO A 119 20.39 22.85 -5.67
C PRO A 119 19.55 22.04 -4.69
N PHE A 120 19.97 22.03 -3.41
CA PHE A 120 19.20 21.39 -2.36
C PHE A 120 17.79 21.95 -2.28
N VAL A 121 16.79 21.06 -2.28
CA VAL A 121 15.39 21.42 -2.08
C VAL A 121 15.09 21.37 -0.59
N PHE A 122 14.76 22.54 -0.03
CA PHE A 122 14.37 22.65 1.39
C PHE A 122 13.04 21.97 1.68
N PRO A 123 12.77 21.65 2.96
CA PRO A 123 11.49 21.11 3.40
C PRO A 123 10.31 21.96 2.92
N ASP A 124 9.29 21.29 2.34
CA ASP A 124 8.02 21.95 2.01
C ASP A 124 7.35 22.43 3.29
N SER A 125 7.15 23.74 3.42
CA SER A 125 6.61 24.37 4.62
C SER A 125 5.18 23.90 4.95
N VAL A 126 4.36 23.58 3.94
CA VAL A 126 2.99 23.08 4.15
C VAL A 126 3.04 21.69 4.78
N VAL A 127 3.94 20.82 4.30
CA VAL A 127 4.10 19.47 4.84
C VAL A 127 4.74 19.52 6.24
N TYR A 128 5.83 20.27 6.41
CA TYR A 128 6.59 20.27 7.65
C TYR A 128 5.93 21.05 8.81
N ASN A 129 4.98 21.91 8.52
CA ASN A 129 4.13 22.55 9.54
C ASN A 129 2.85 21.75 9.83
N SER A 130 2.67 20.59 9.21
CA SER A 130 1.49 19.73 9.40
C SER A 130 1.70 18.78 10.58
N SER A 131 0.68 18.64 11.43
CA SER A 131 0.60 17.59 12.45
C SER A 131 0.08 16.25 11.91
N ARG A 132 -0.23 16.17 10.61
CA ARG A 132 -0.66 14.91 9.96
C ARG A 132 0.55 14.06 9.66
N TYR A 133 0.36 12.74 9.74
CA TYR A 133 1.39 11.81 9.31
C TYR A 133 1.64 11.88 7.79
N CYS A 134 2.91 11.82 7.42
CA CYS A 134 3.42 11.63 6.07
C CYS A 134 4.05 10.20 6.00
N PRO A 135 3.73 9.37 5.01
CA PRO A 135 2.63 9.56 4.07
C PRO A 135 1.25 9.52 4.75
N ILE A 136 0.26 10.15 4.12
CA ILE A 136 -1.13 10.17 4.65
C ILE A 136 -1.71 8.75 4.74
N SER A 137 -1.44 7.94 3.71
CA SER A 137 -1.73 6.51 3.74
C SER A 137 -0.43 5.73 3.75
N PRO A 138 -0.18 4.91 4.77
CA PRO A 138 1.04 4.10 4.85
C PRO A 138 1.03 2.87 3.93
N VAL A 139 -0.06 2.63 3.21
CA VAL A 139 -0.17 1.60 2.17
C VAL A 139 -0.89 2.17 0.97
N GLN A 140 -0.38 1.92 -0.24
CA GLN A 140 -0.94 2.44 -1.48
C GLN A 140 -0.71 1.46 -2.63
N VAL A 141 -1.70 1.30 -3.51
CA VAL A 141 -1.48 0.70 -4.83
C VAL A 141 -0.75 1.73 -5.68
N VAL A 142 0.46 1.42 -6.10
CA VAL A 142 1.34 2.37 -6.82
C VAL A 142 1.51 2.01 -8.30
N ASN A 143 1.30 0.75 -8.64
CA ASN A 143 1.36 0.30 -10.02
C ASN A 143 0.53 -0.96 -10.22
N GLU A 144 -0.07 -1.07 -11.39
CA GLU A 144 -0.70 -2.27 -11.91
C GLU A 144 -0.27 -2.47 -13.36
N GLY A 145 -0.11 -3.71 -13.78
CA GLY A 145 0.29 -4.01 -15.15
C GLY A 145 0.40 -5.50 -15.40
N PHE A 146 0.58 -5.84 -16.67
CA PHE A 146 0.75 -7.23 -17.09
C PHE A 146 2.23 -7.54 -17.28
N LEU A 147 2.70 -8.62 -16.65
CA LEU A 147 4.03 -9.15 -16.87
C LEU A 147 4.08 -9.90 -18.22
N ASP A 148 3.01 -10.63 -18.51
CA ASP A 148 2.74 -11.34 -19.75
C ASP A 148 1.22 -11.42 -19.97
N GLY A 149 0.76 -12.17 -20.98
CA GLY A 149 -0.67 -12.24 -21.33
C GLY A 149 -1.59 -12.78 -20.22
N ASP A 150 -1.04 -13.50 -19.23
CA ASP A 150 -1.81 -14.21 -18.21
C ASP A 150 -1.57 -13.68 -16.80
N ASN A 151 -0.43 -13.00 -16.57
CA ASN A 151 -0.04 -12.55 -15.25
C ASN A 151 -0.24 -11.04 -15.05
N HIS A 152 -1.29 -10.70 -14.36
CA HIS A 152 -1.55 -9.33 -13.88
C HIS A 152 -0.87 -9.13 -12.54
N ILE A 153 -0.01 -8.11 -12.45
CA ILE A 153 0.78 -7.78 -11.26
C ILE A 153 0.28 -6.46 -10.67
N VAL A 154 0.00 -6.48 -9.38
CA VAL A 154 -0.31 -5.27 -8.60
C VAL A 154 0.84 -5.01 -7.63
N THR A 155 1.38 -3.80 -7.63
CA THR A 155 2.43 -3.37 -6.73
C THR A 155 1.85 -2.46 -5.66
N ILE A 156 2.10 -2.82 -4.40
CA ILE A 156 1.68 -2.07 -3.22
C ILE A 156 2.93 -1.52 -2.53
N ALA A 157 2.97 -0.21 -2.32
CA ALA A 157 3.94 0.42 -1.45
C ALA A 157 3.48 0.34 0.00
N VAL A 158 4.38 -0.07 0.91
CA VAL A 158 4.16 -0.13 2.35
C VAL A 158 5.25 0.67 3.04
N TRP A 159 4.87 1.71 3.77
CA TRP A 159 5.80 2.51 4.57
C TRP A 159 5.88 1.96 5.99
N PRO A 160 7.03 1.39 6.41
CA PRO A 160 7.23 0.97 7.79
C PRO A 160 7.21 2.14 8.77
N ILE A 161 7.46 3.36 8.27
CA ILE A 161 7.54 4.58 9.07
C ILE A 161 6.55 5.60 8.54
N SER A 162 5.88 6.30 9.48
CA SER A 162 5.16 7.54 9.21
C SER A 162 5.68 8.62 10.16
N TYR A 163 5.75 9.85 9.67
CA TYR A 163 6.28 10.98 10.43
C TYR A 163 5.29 12.16 10.42
N ALA A 164 4.99 12.72 11.59
CA ALA A 164 4.18 13.92 11.78
C ALA A 164 5.11 15.11 12.10
N PRO A 165 5.50 15.91 11.10
CA PRO A 165 6.62 16.85 11.23
C PRO A 165 6.45 17.92 12.30
N ALA A 166 5.26 18.54 12.38
CA ALA A 166 5.01 19.60 13.38
C ALA A 166 5.10 19.11 14.84
N ASN A 167 4.87 17.81 15.05
CA ASN A 167 4.95 17.20 16.38
C ASN A 167 6.31 16.55 16.65
N GLY A 168 7.15 16.37 15.62
CA GLY A 168 8.37 15.56 15.71
C GLY A 168 8.08 14.08 16.00
N GLU A 169 6.86 13.60 15.71
CA GLU A 169 6.39 12.27 16.06
C GLU A 169 6.63 11.30 14.92
N MET A 170 7.35 10.23 15.22
CA MET A 170 7.68 9.16 14.28
C MET A 170 7.05 7.85 14.74
N MET A 171 6.19 7.29 13.91
CA MET A 171 5.53 6.00 14.15
C MET A 171 6.22 4.93 13.32
N PHE A 172 6.80 3.93 13.98
CA PHE A 172 7.35 2.73 13.37
C PHE A 172 6.35 1.57 13.48
N ARG A 173 6.16 0.82 12.40
CA ARG A 173 5.30 -0.37 12.34
C ARG A 173 6.15 -1.62 12.43
N ASN A 174 6.01 -2.39 13.53
CA ASN A 174 6.65 -3.70 13.65
C ASN A 174 5.97 -4.74 12.74
N SER A 175 4.66 -4.61 12.54
CA SER A 175 3.92 -5.44 11.60
C SER A 175 2.72 -4.69 11.02
N VAL A 176 2.39 -5.03 9.79
CA VAL A 176 1.22 -4.51 9.07
C VAL A 176 0.54 -5.65 8.36
N THR A 177 -0.74 -5.87 8.64
CA THR A 177 -1.58 -6.76 7.87
C THR A 177 -2.40 -5.93 6.89
N ILE A 178 -2.17 -6.15 5.60
CA ILE A 178 -2.87 -5.48 4.52
C ILE A 178 -3.92 -6.40 3.92
N ARG A 179 -5.01 -5.78 3.45
CA ARG A 179 -6.01 -6.42 2.63
C ARG A 179 -6.07 -5.70 1.28
N LEU A 180 -5.90 -6.47 0.21
CA LEU A 180 -6.10 -6.05 -1.16
C LEU A 180 -7.46 -6.54 -1.63
N ASP A 181 -8.38 -5.62 -1.89
CA ASP A 181 -9.69 -5.89 -2.47
C ASP A 181 -9.66 -5.56 -3.97
N TYR A 182 -10.34 -6.35 -4.78
CA TYR A 182 -10.50 -6.12 -6.22
C TYR A 182 -11.76 -6.75 -6.76
N THR A 183 -12.25 -6.26 -7.90
CA THR A 183 -13.38 -6.82 -8.63
C THR A 183 -12.91 -7.62 -9.83
N LEU A 184 -13.68 -8.65 -10.22
CA LEU A 184 -13.43 -9.41 -11.44
C LEU A 184 -14.41 -8.94 -12.52
N ARG A 185 -13.89 -8.46 -13.66
CA ARG A 185 -14.73 -8.21 -14.83
C ARG A 185 -15.28 -9.53 -15.36
N ASN A 186 -16.57 -9.57 -15.69
CA ASN A 186 -17.26 -10.74 -16.22
C ASN A 186 -16.54 -11.30 -17.44
N GLY A 187 -15.89 -12.42 -17.26
CA GLY A 187 -15.28 -13.27 -18.26
C GLY A 187 -14.97 -14.57 -17.54
N ASN A 188 -15.43 -15.68 -18.04
CA ASN A 188 -15.36 -17.05 -17.50
C ASN A 188 -14.58 -17.21 -16.19
N THR A 189 -15.31 -17.49 -15.12
CA THR A 189 -14.76 -17.84 -13.81
C THR A 189 -13.95 -19.14 -13.89
N THR A 190 -12.75 -19.06 -14.42
CA THR A 190 -11.73 -20.03 -14.08
C THR A 190 -11.27 -19.63 -12.68
N LEU A 191 -11.54 -20.48 -11.68
CA LEU A 191 -11.07 -20.28 -10.32
C LEU A 191 -9.55 -20.08 -10.39
N ALA A 192 -9.11 -18.83 -10.32
CA ALA A 192 -7.70 -18.51 -10.22
C ALA A 192 -7.17 -19.17 -8.95
N SER A 193 -6.07 -19.88 -9.06
CA SER A 193 -5.31 -20.34 -7.90
C SER A 193 -5.09 -19.13 -6.97
N ALA A 194 -5.16 -19.37 -5.65
CA ALA A 194 -4.98 -18.33 -4.66
C ALA A 194 -3.78 -17.43 -5.03
N PRO A 195 -3.94 -16.11 -5.04
CA PRO A 195 -2.87 -15.19 -5.41
C PRO A 195 -1.67 -15.43 -4.49
N THR A 196 -0.53 -15.72 -5.09
CA THR A 196 0.71 -16.01 -4.36
C THR A 196 1.55 -14.73 -4.36
N PRO A 197 2.01 -14.25 -3.19
CA PRO A 197 2.97 -13.15 -3.16
C PRO A 197 4.24 -13.58 -3.88
N ILE A 198 4.67 -12.79 -4.87
CA ILE A 198 5.93 -13.03 -5.57
C ILE A 198 7.03 -12.42 -4.70
N LEU A 199 7.65 -13.24 -3.86
CA LEU A 199 8.86 -12.85 -3.14
C LEU A 199 10.03 -12.85 -4.14
N TRP A 200 10.41 -11.68 -4.64
CA TRP A 200 11.70 -11.51 -5.29
C TRP A 200 12.75 -11.38 -4.19
N ALA A 201 13.41 -12.50 -3.86
CA ALA A 201 14.68 -12.44 -3.17
C ALA A 201 15.67 -11.75 -4.11
N ILE A 202 16.08 -10.53 -3.79
CA ILE A 202 17.22 -9.87 -4.44
C ILE A 202 18.47 -10.64 -3.99
N THR A 203 18.81 -11.71 -4.72
CA THR A 203 20.11 -12.38 -4.55
C THR A 203 21.14 -11.47 -5.18
N ARG A 204 21.91 -10.74 -4.36
CA ARG A 204 23.14 -10.10 -4.82
C ARG A 204 24.07 -11.20 -5.34
N GLN A 205 24.25 -11.26 -6.66
CA GLN A 205 25.45 -11.90 -7.20
C GLN A 205 26.63 -11.01 -6.82
N ASN A 206 27.42 -11.45 -5.83
CA ASN A 206 28.76 -10.92 -5.58
C ASN A 206 29.61 -11.29 -6.80
N SER A 207 29.77 -10.36 -7.75
CA SER A 207 30.87 -10.43 -8.70
C SER A 207 32.16 -10.08 -7.95
N ARG A 208 33.02 -11.09 -7.85
CA ARG A 208 34.43 -10.97 -7.43
C ARG A 208 35.23 -10.23 -8.48
#